data_6cff788377e33e53464ea8a15fc1f4e4
#
_entry.id   6cff788377e33e53464ea8a15fc1f4e4
#
_cell.length_a   1.000
_cell.length_b   1.000
_cell.length_c   1.000
_cell.angle_alpha   90.00
_cell.angle_beta   90.00
_cell.angle_gamma   90.00
#
_symmetry.space_group_name_H-M   'P 1'
#
loop_
_entity.id
_entity.type
_entity.pdbx_description
1 polymer ?
#
loop_
_entity_poly.entity_id
_entity_poly.type
_entity_poly.pdbx_seq_one_letter_code
_entity_poly.pdbx_strand_id
1 'polypeptide(L)' 'MFVAKGAEEAVKAKRRAAFYRDFVKPLVREGRSLEVTGEELLTMVRRAMEEGD' A
#
# COMPACT_ATOMS: atom_id res chain seq x y z
N MET A 1 18.56 -0.65 21.88
CA MET A 1 18.43 -1.17 21.54
C MET A 1 18.33 -1.22 20.53
N PHE A 2 18.42 -1.14 19.86
CA PHE A 2 18.24 -1.30 18.93
C PHE A 2 18.66 -0.52 17.98
N VAL A 3 19.60 -0.17 17.77
CA VAL A 3 20.21 0.59 16.87
C VAL A 3 20.24 0.04 15.54
N ALA A 4 20.55 -1.15 15.36
CA ALA A 4 20.61 -1.78 14.08
C ALA A 4 19.30 -1.64 13.38
N LYS A 5 18.28 -1.52 14.14
CA LYS A 5 17.04 -1.36 13.57
C LYS A 5 16.87 -0.10 12.80
N GLY A 6 17.57 0.93 13.15
CA GLY A 6 17.45 2.19 12.48
C GLY A 6 17.71 2.07 11.00
N ALA A 7 18.73 1.33 10.64
CA ALA A 7 19.09 1.20 9.24
C ALA A 7 18.01 0.46 8.47
N GLU A 8 17.54 -0.61 9.03
CA GLU A 8 16.50 -1.38 8.35
C GLU A 8 15.24 -0.59 8.19
N GLU A 9 14.90 0.17 9.20
CA GLU A 9 13.68 0.94 9.12
C GLU A 9 13.79 2.04 8.09
N ALA A 10 14.97 2.60 7.94
CA ALA A 10 15.15 3.62 6.92
C ALA A 10 14.94 3.02 5.53
N VAL A 11 15.47 1.83 5.32
CA VAL A 11 15.30 1.17 4.04
C VAL A 11 13.85 0.83 3.80
N LYS A 12 13.19 0.33 4.83
CA LYS A 12 11.79 -0.01 4.70
C LYS A 12 10.93 1.23 4.44
N ALA A 13 11.28 2.31 5.07
CA ALA A 13 10.53 3.55 4.87
C ALA A 13 10.61 3.99 3.43
N LYS A 14 11.79 3.88 2.83
CA LYS A 14 11.95 4.25 1.44
C LYS A 14 11.16 3.34 0.54
N ARG A 15 11.17 2.06 0.84
CA ARG A 15 10.44 1.10 0.03
C ARG A 15 8.94 1.31 0.17
N ARG A 16 8.50 1.69 1.34
CA ARG A 16 7.09 1.97 1.54
C ARG A 16 6.65 3.17 0.73
N ALA A 17 7.48 4.19 0.70
CA ALA A 17 7.16 5.37 -0.08
C ALA A 17 7.07 5.02 -1.54
N ALA A 18 8.01 4.22 -2.02
CA ALA A 18 8.00 3.81 -3.41
C ALA A 18 6.79 2.93 -3.69
N PHE A 19 6.46 2.06 -2.77
CA PHE A 19 5.31 1.18 -2.92
C PHE A 19 4.03 2.01 -3.04
N TYR A 20 3.91 3.00 -2.19
CA TYR A 20 2.75 3.87 -2.22
C TYR A 20 2.65 4.56 -3.58
N ARG A 21 3.76 5.13 -4.02
CA ARG A 21 3.76 5.87 -5.27
C ARG A 21 3.54 4.98 -6.48
N ASP A 22 4.15 3.79 -6.46
CA ASP A 22 4.13 2.93 -7.62
C ASP A 22 2.92 2.01 -7.68
N PHE A 23 2.28 1.79 -6.54
CA PHE A 23 1.15 0.86 -6.49
C PHE A 23 -0.13 1.49 -6.00
N VAL A 24 -0.06 2.22 -4.92
CA VAL A 24 -1.27 2.76 -4.32
C VAL A 24 -1.86 3.88 -5.16
N LYS A 25 -1.04 4.80 -5.61
CA LYS A 25 -1.54 5.89 -6.42
C LYS A 25 -2.14 5.40 -7.73
N PRO A 26 -1.47 4.51 -8.45
CA PRO A 26 -2.09 3.96 -9.66
C PRO A 26 -3.37 3.20 -9.36
N LEU A 27 -3.41 2.55 -8.21
CA LEU A 27 -4.60 1.83 -7.82
C LEU A 27 -5.78 2.79 -7.68
N VAL A 28 -5.56 3.90 -7.02
CA VAL A 28 -6.61 4.89 -6.83
C VAL A 28 -7.05 5.46 -8.16
N ARG A 29 -6.09 5.74 -9.02
CA ARG A 29 -6.40 6.30 -10.33
C ARG A 29 -7.26 5.32 -11.13
N GLU A 30 -6.89 4.07 -11.11
CA GLU A 30 -7.63 3.06 -11.83
C GLU A 30 -9.02 2.90 -11.23
N GLY A 31 -9.11 2.95 -9.91
CA GLY A 31 -10.39 2.86 -9.25
C GLY A 31 -11.33 3.98 -9.66
N ARG A 32 -10.78 5.17 -9.78
CA ARG A 32 -11.60 6.30 -10.19
C ARG A 32 -12.11 6.10 -11.62
N SER A 33 -11.26 5.55 -12.45
CA SER A 33 -11.64 5.31 -13.82
C SER A 33 -12.81 4.33 -13.89
N LEU A 34 -12.85 3.41 -12.96
CA LEU A 34 -13.92 2.42 -12.88
C LEU A 34 -15.05 2.86 -11.97
N GLU A 35 -14.96 4.09 -11.48
CA GLU A 35 -15.99 4.62 -10.60
C GLU A 35 -16.09 3.84 -9.30
N VAL A 36 -14.98 3.35 -8.83
CA VAL A 36 -14.91 2.66 -7.55
C VAL A 36 -14.68 3.70 -6.47
N THR A 37 -15.50 3.67 -5.44
CA THR A 37 -15.36 4.63 -4.36
C THR A 37 -14.20 4.24 -3.46
N GLY A 38 -13.77 5.18 -2.63
CA GLY A 38 -12.68 4.89 -1.71
C GLY A 38 -13.04 3.77 -0.76
N GLU A 39 -14.28 3.75 -0.31
CA GLU A 39 -14.72 2.70 0.59
C GLU A 39 -14.68 1.35 -0.10
N GLU A 40 -15.08 1.33 -1.35
CA GLU A 40 -15.03 0.07 -2.08
C GLU A 40 -13.60 -0.39 -2.25
N LEU A 41 -12.71 0.54 -2.49
CA LEU A 41 -11.30 0.20 -2.61
C LEU A 41 -10.79 -0.42 -1.32
N LEU A 42 -11.16 0.19 -0.20
CA LEU A 42 -10.72 -0.33 1.09
C LEU A 42 -11.27 -1.74 1.31
N THR A 43 -12.50 -1.96 0.92
CA THR A 43 -13.11 -3.26 1.06
C THR A 43 -12.38 -4.29 0.20
N MET A 44 -12.03 -3.90 -1.00
CA MET A 44 -11.32 -4.81 -1.89
C MET A 44 -9.95 -5.18 -1.32
N VAL A 45 -9.26 -4.18 -0.78
CA VAL A 45 -7.95 -4.45 -0.20
C VAL A 45 -8.10 -5.41 0.97
N ARG A 46 -9.10 -5.19 1.79
CA ARG A 46 -9.32 -6.05 2.93
C ARG A 46 -9.61 -7.49 2.49
N ARG A 47 -10.42 -7.63 1.46
CA ARG A 47 -10.72 -8.94 0.92
C ARG A 47 -9.46 -9.63 0.44
N ALA A 48 -8.66 -8.90 -0.29
CA ALA A 48 -7.43 -9.48 -0.82
C ALA A 48 -6.55 -9.97 0.32
N MET A 49 -6.52 -9.21 1.40
CA MET A 49 -5.70 -9.60 2.53
C MET A 49 -6.26 -10.86 3.20
N GLU A 50 -7.56 -10.98 3.23
CA GLU A 50 -8.16 -12.15 3.83
C GLU A 50 -7.99 -13.38 2.96
N GLU A 51 -8.00 -13.19 1.66
CA GLU A 51 -7.83 -14.31 0.75
C GLU A 51 -6.43 -14.85 0.83
N GLY A 52 -5.60 -14.08 1.41
CA GLY A 52 -4.37 -14.63 1.71
C GLY A 52 -3.36 -14.53 0.72
N ASP A 53 -2.43 -14.77 0.79
CA ASP A 53 -1.46 -14.78 0.06
C ASP A 53 -1.06 -14.01 -0.31
#